data_554655de8afc62b084c7d6f8f419bd6a
#
_entry.id   554655de8afc62b084c7d6f8f419bd6a
#
_cell.length_a   1.000
_cell.length_b   1.000
_cell.length_c   1.000
_cell.angle_alpha   90.00
_cell.angle_beta   90.00
_cell.angle_gamma   90.00
#
_symmetry.space_group_name_H-M   'P 1'
#
loop_
_entity.id
_entity.type
_entity.pdbx_description
1 polymer ?
#
loop_
_entity_poly.entity_id
_entity_poly.type
_entity_poly.pdbx_seq_one_letter_code
_entity_poly.pdbx_strand_id
1 'polypeptide(L)'
;ATPWMEGTFRYTGFNRAIYSYDRNYEAKIRLWEEQEYLPQVAVGIRDLVGTGLWQSEYVVASKAVGDFDFTLGMGWGRLAGKGDINNPLIQLSDRFAIRETDFGLGGELSSGAFFSGKKAGFFGGAAYQFDSLPVSLMLEYNPDQYEKEVSVGGLKPKSPWSAAVKW
;
A
#
# COMPACT_ATOMS: atom_id res chain seq x y z
N ALA A 1 5.21 -20.80 -7.58
CA ALA A 1 4.39 -19.66 -7.18
C ALA A 1 2.93 -19.97 -7.52
N THR A 2 2.03 -19.63 -6.64
CA THR A 2 0.59 -19.78 -6.87
C THR A 2 0.07 -18.52 -7.59
N PRO A 3 -0.85 -18.61 -8.55
CA PRO A 3 -1.32 -17.46 -9.31
C PRO A 3 -2.16 -16.46 -8.48
N TRP A 4 -2.56 -16.86 -7.27
CA TRP A 4 -3.41 -16.08 -6.37
C TRP A 4 -2.66 -15.45 -5.19
N MET A 5 -1.37 -15.78 -4.98
CA MET A 5 -0.56 -15.27 -3.87
C MET A 5 0.79 -14.74 -4.36
N GLU A 6 1.15 -13.57 -3.90
CA GLU A 6 2.45 -12.92 -4.10
C GLU A 6 3.09 -12.64 -2.74
N GLY A 7 4.35 -12.97 -2.61
CA GLY A 7 5.17 -12.65 -1.44
C GLY A 7 6.39 -11.85 -1.85
N THR A 8 6.70 -10.78 -1.10
CA THR A 8 7.86 -9.93 -1.33
C THR A 8 8.72 -9.89 -0.07
N PHE A 9 10.02 -9.99 -0.22
CA PHE A 9 11.00 -9.73 0.82
C PHE A 9 11.78 -8.47 0.46
N ARG A 10 11.90 -7.53 1.41
CA ARG A 10 12.68 -6.31 1.26
C ARG A 10 13.71 -6.22 2.38
N TYR A 11 14.93 -5.87 2.00
CA TYR A 11 16.02 -5.55 2.90
C TYR A 11 16.50 -4.12 2.63
N THR A 12 16.36 -3.26 3.63
CA THR A 12 16.69 -1.83 3.49
C THR A 12 17.79 -1.44 4.45
N GLY A 13 18.88 -0.87 3.93
CA GLY A 13 19.98 -0.29 4.72
C GLY A 13 19.78 1.21 4.90
N PHE A 14 19.98 1.71 6.13
CA PHE A 14 19.93 3.14 6.46
C PHE A 14 21.33 3.64 6.85
N ASN A 15 21.81 4.67 6.18
CA ASN A 15 23.16 5.20 6.40
C ASN A 15 23.28 6.10 7.66
N ARG A 16 22.20 6.41 8.37
CA ARG A 16 22.19 7.42 9.45
C ARG A 16 21.24 7.17 10.62
N ALA A 17 20.57 6.02 10.72
CA ALA A 17 19.62 5.75 11.80
C ALA A 17 20.19 4.76 12.81
N ILE A 18 19.61 4.77 14.02
CA ILE A 18 19.89 3.81 15.09
C ILE A 18 19.68 2.37 14.62
N TYR A 19 18.78 2.17 13.65
CA TYR A 19 18.57 0.90 12.96
C TYR A 19 19.29 0.95 11.61
N SER A 20 20.43 0.25 11.53
CA SER A 20 21.21 0.20 10.29
C SER A 20 20.52 -0.60 9.17
N TYR A 21 19.58 -1.45 9.52
CA TYR A 21 18.92 -2.36 8.57
C TYR A 21 17.47 -2.63 8.95
N ASP A 22 16.61 -2.68 7.95
CA ASP A 22 15.23 -3.11 8.06
C ASP A 22 14.97 -4.33 7.17
N ARG A 23 14.23 -5.29 7.70
CA ARG A 23 13.75 -6.46 6.97
C ARG A 23 12.25 -6.45 7.02
N ASN A 24 11.62 -6.45 5.88
CA ASN A 24 10.17 -6.59 5.84
C ASN A 24 9.71 -7.64 4.83
N TYR A 25 8.60 -8.25 5.16
CA TYR A 25 7.90 -9.21 4.34
C TYR A 25 6.56 -8.64 3.96
N GLU A 26 6.19 -8.80 2.70
CA GLU A 26 4.89 -8.40 2.19
C GLU A 26 4.16 -9.65 1.69
N ALA A 27 2.86 -9.70 1.89
CA ALA A 27 1.99 -10.71 1.33
C ALA A 27 0.81 -10.05 0.65
N LYS A 28 0.47 -10.52 -0.55
CA LYS A 28 -0.71 -10.10 -1.30
C LYS A 28 -1.47 -11.32 -1.76
N ILE A 29 -2.76 -11.32 -1.53
CA ILE A 29 -3.67 -12.41 -1.89
C ILE A 29 -4.73 -11.85 -2.82
N ARG A 30 -4.84 -12.44 -4.01
CA ARG A 30 -5.94 -12.18 -4.93
C ARG A 30 -7.16 -12.95 -4.46
N LEU A 31 -8.24 -12.23 -4.16
CA LEU A 31 -9.50 -12.80 -3.67
C LEU A 31 -10.31 -13.38 -4.83
N TRP A 32 -10.35 -12.67 -5.97
CA TRP A 32 -10.93 -13.15 -7.22
C TRP A 32 -10.31 -12.45 -8.44
N GLU A 33 -10.44 -13.08 -9.58
CA GLU A 33 -9.95 -12.58 -10.85
C GLU A 33 -10.92 -11.57 -11.47
N GLU A 34 -10.39 -10.73 -12.35
CA GLU A 34 -11.20 -9.86 -13.16
C GLU A 34 -12.16 -10.67 -14.03
N GLN A 35 -13.41 -10.19 -14.12
CA GLN A 35 -14.46 -10.73 -14.97
C GLN A 35 -15.01 -9.59 -15.84
N GLU A 36 -15.91 -9.92 -16.75
CA GLU A 36 -16.49 -8.93 -17.67
C GLU A 36 -16.99 -7.67 -16.96
N TYR A 37 -17.74 -7.83 -15.86
CA TYR A 37 -18.33 -6.71 -15.10
C TYR A 37 -17.70 -6.49 -13.73
N LEU A 38 -16.92 -7.43 -13.22
CA LEU A 38 -16.32 -7.35 -11.89
C LEU A 38 -14.81 -7.06 -11.98
N PRO A 39 -14.28 -6.13 -11.17
CA PRO A 39 -12.84 -5.93 -11.09
C PRO A 39 -12.16 -7.12 -10.42
N GLN A 40 -10.89 -7.33 -10.71
CA GLN A 40 -10.03 -8.13 -9.85
C GLN A 40 -9.93 -7.46 -8.49
N VAL A 41 -9.96 -8.25 -7.41
CA VAL A 41 -9.76 -7.72 -6.06
C VAL A 41 -8.66 -8.49 -5.35
N ALA A 42 -7.80 -7.75 -4.66
CA ALA A 42 -6.75 -8.30 -3.82
C ALA A 42 -6.69 -7.59 -2.47
N VAL A 43 -6.18 -8.30 -1.48
CA VAL A 43 -5.80 -7.77 -0.16
C VAL A 43 -4.31 -7.96 0.02
N GLY A 44 -3.65 -6.97 0.61
CA GLY A 44 -2.22 -7.04 0.88
C GLY A 44 -1.86 -6.48 2.24
N ILE A 45 -0.78 -7.01 2.79
CA ILE A 45 -0.15 -6.57 4.03
C ILE A 45 1.32 -6.34 3.75
N ARG A 46 1.78 -5.13 3.98
CA ARG A 46 3.20 -4.76 3.93
C ARG A 46 3.78 -4.74 5.32
N ASP A 47 5.02 -5.16 5.44
CA ASP A 47 5.74 -5.24 6.72
C ASP A 47 5.01 -6.18 7.72
N LEU A 48 4.61 -7.35 7.20
CA LEU A 48 3.87 -8.38 7.93
C LEU A 48 4.65 -8.90 9.15
N VAL A 49 5.96 -9.08 8.98
CA VAL A 49 6.92 -9.51 10.01
C VAL A 49 8.17 -8.66 9.84
N GLY A 50 8.22 -7.51 10.49
CA GLY A 50 9.30 -6.55 10.33
C GLY A 50 9.38 -5.60 11.52
N THR A 51 9.92 -4.41 11.29
CA THR A 51 10.05 -3.38 12.32
C THR A 51 8.80 -2.52 12.48
N GLY A 52 7.78 -2.74 11.66
CA GLY A 52 6.57 -1.90 11.62
C GLY A 52 6.78 -0.52 10.98
N LEU A 53 8.00 -0.18 10.56
CA LEU A 53 8.33 1.11 9.94
C LEU A 53 7.56 1.36 8.64
N TRP A 54 7.32 0.29 7.88
CA TRP A 54 6.70 0.32 6.55
C TRP A 54 5.29 -0.24 6.55
N GLN A 55 4.75 -0.50 7.73
CA GLN A 55 3.51 -1.25 7.88
C GLN A 55 2.32 -0.53 7.24
N SER A 56 1.66 -1.25 6.36
CA SER A 56 0.39 -0.86 5.76
C SER A 56 -0.38 -2.07 5.27
N GLU A 57 -1.68 -1.99 5.33
CA GLU A 57 -2.60 -2.97 4.78
C GLU A 57 -3.48 -2.27 3.74
N TYR A 58 -3.97 -3.03 2.79
CA TYR A 58 -4.82 -2.48 1.75
C TYR A 58 -5.77 -3.51 1.16
N VAL A 59 -6.87 -3.00 0.65
CA VAL A 59 -7.74 -3.69 -0.30
C VAL A 59 -7.69 -2.91 -1.60
N VAL A 60 -7.52 -3.59 -2.72
CA VAL A 60 -7.39 -2.96 -4.03
C VAL A 60 -8.22 -3.68 -5.06
N ALA A 61 -8.89 -2.90 -5.91
CA ALA A 61 -9.63 -3.36 -7.07
C ALA A 61 -8.96 -2.84 -8.34
N SER A 62 -8.85 -3.68 -9.37
CA SER A 62 -8.31 -3.30 -10.68
C SER A 62 -9.23 -3.81 -11.78
N LYS A 63 -9.44 -2.97 -12.82
CA LYS A 63 -10.33 -3.25 -13.96
C LYS A 63 -9.78 -2.68 -15.24
N ALA A 64 -9.65 -3.53 -16.25
CA ALA A 64 -9.39 -3.11 -17.62
C ALA A 64 -10.70 -2.74 -18.32
N VAL A 65 -10.72 -1.60 -19.01
CA VAL A 65 -11.86 -1.12 -19.81
C VAL A 65 -11.32 -0.52 -21.10
N GLY A 66 -11.42 -1.26 -22.19
CA GLY A 66 -10.77 -0.89 -23.45
C GLY A 66 -9.26 -0.80 -23.25
N ASP A 67 -8.66 0.33 -23.64
CA ASP A 67 -7.23 0.59 -23.54
C ASP A 67 -6.81 1.16 -22.18
N PHE A 68 -7.77 1.30 -21.26
CA PHE A 68 -7.52 1.79 -19.91
C PHE A 68 -7.44 0.63 -18.92
N ASP A 69 -6.50 0.76 -17.99
CA ASP A 69 -6.42 -0.03 -16.75
C ASP A 69 -6.62 0.90 -15.57
N PHE A 70 -7.63 0.65 -14.77
CA PHE A 70 -7.96 1.41 -13.57
C PHE A 70 -7.66 0.61 -12.32
N THR A 71 -7.06 1.27 -11.35
CA THR A 71 -6.83 0.71 -10.02
C THR A 71 -7.34 1.69 -8.97
N LEU A 72 -8.10 1.17 -8.00
CA LEU A 72 -8.56 1.91 -6.83
C LEU A 72 -8.40 1.05 -5.59
N GLY A 73 -7.82 1.60 -4.54
CA GLY A 73 -7.61 0.92 -3.28
C GLY A 73 -7.92 1.79 -2.08
N MET A 74 -8.13 1.13 -0.97
CA MET A 74 -8.21 1.73 0.36
C MET A 74 -7.16 1.08 1.25
N GLY A 75 -6.41 1.91 2.00
CA GLY A 75 -5.31 1.45 2.81
C GLY A 75 -5.31 2.03 4.22
N TRP A 76 -4.62 1.31 5.09
CA TRP A 76 -4.38 1.64 6.50
C TRP A 76 -2.90 1.80 6.74
N GLY A 77 -2.54 2.23 7.95
CA GLY A 77 -1.13 2.48 8.29
C GLY A 77 -0.55 3.62 7.45
N ARG A 78 0.56 3.41 6.78
CA ARG A 78 1.19 4.42 5.92
C ARG A 78 0.28 4.92 4.80
N LEU A 79 -0.54 4.03 4.23
CA LEU A 79 -1.49 4.39 3.19
C LEU A 79 -2.66 5.23 3.68
N ALA A 80 -2.84 5.38 4.99
CA ALA A 80 -3.81 6.30 5.60
C ALA A 80 -3.25 7.71 5.82
N GLY A 81 -2.07 8.06 5.31
CA GLY A 81 -1.32 9.25 5.67
C GLY A 81 -2.08 10.58 5.62
N LYS A 82 -2.99 10.79 4.67
CA LYS A 82 -3.88 11.95 4.63
C LYS A 82 -5.17 11.78 5.43
N GLY A 83 -5.56 10.54 5.73
CA GLY A 83 -6.76 10.23 6.51
C GLY A 83 -8.04 10.68 5.85
N ASP A 84 -8.27 10.26 4.60
CA ASP A 84 -9.41 10.69 3.79
C ASP A 84 -10.76 10.37 4.45
N ILE A 85 -10.84 9.21 5.10
CA ILE A 85 -12.05 8.77 5.81
C ILE A 85 -11.74 8.21 7.19
N ASN A 86 -12.73 8.11 8.04
CA ASN A 86 -12.64 7.31 9.27
C ASN A 86 -12.56 5.82 8.89
N ASN A 87 -11.74 5.07 9.62
CA ASN A 87 -11.61 3.64 9.37
C ASN A 87 -12.97 2.94 9.49
N PRO A 88 -13.50 2.36 8.39
CA PRO A 88 -14.83 1.75 8.41
C PRO A 88 -14.92 0.50 9.29
N LEU A 89 -13.79 -0.16 9.55
CA LEU A 89 -13.75 -1.38 10.36
C LEU A 89 -14.00 -1.12 11.85
N ILE A 90 -13.89 0.14 12.31
CA ILE A 90 -14.26 0.52 13.70
C ILE A 90 -15.74 0.24 13.96
N GLN A 91 -16.59 0.31 12.93
CA GLN A 91 -18.02 -0.03 13.06
C GLN A 91 -18.25 -1.53 13.33
N LEU A 92 -17.29 -2.38 12.98
CA LEU A 92 -17.36 -3.82 13.23
C LEU A 92 -16.80 -4.19 14.60
N SER A 93 -15.75 -3.47 15.06
CA SER A 93 -15.14 -3.70 16.36
C SER A 93 -14.22 -2.54 16.77
N ASP A 94 -14.30 -2.11 18.01
CA ASP A 94 -13.41 -1.07 18.60
C ASP A 94 -11.92 -1.44 18.54
N ARG A 95 -11.58 -2.72 18.43
CA ARG A 95 -10.21 -3.19 18.25
C ARG A 95 -9.50 -2.52 17.08
N PHE A 96 -10.24 -2.13 16.04
CA PHE A 96 -9.69 -1.47 14.87
C PHE A 96 -9.44 0.04 15.05
N ALA A 97 -9.83 0.62 16.18
CA ALA A 97 -9.64 2.06 16.44
C ALA A 97 -8.20 2.42 16.82
N ILE A 98 -7.46 1.48 17.42
CA ILE A 98 -6.11 1.69 17.92
C ILE A 98 -5.15 0.83 17.12
N ARG A 99 -4.12 1.48 16.55
CA ARG A 99 -3.02 0.79 15.86
C ARG A 99 -1.84 0.67 16.81
N GLU A 100 -1.38 -0.55 17.01
CA GLU A 100 -0.11 -0.79 17.67
C GLU A 100 1.03 -0.31 16.78
N THR A 101 1.97 0.45 17.33
CA THR A 101 3.08 1.07 16.60
C THR A 101 4.46 0.74 17.16
N ASP A 102 4.51 0.04 18.30
CA ASP A 102 5.76 -0.39 18.92
C ASP A 102 5.96 -1.90 18.68
N PHE A 103 6.86 -2.22 17.77
CA PHE A 103 7.21 -3.60 17.40
C PHE A 103 8.60 -4.00 17.94
N GLY A 104 9.15 -3.24 18.89
CA GLY A 104 10.46 -3.50 19.46
C GLY A 104 11.56 -3.56 18.42
N LEU A 105 12.33 -4.66 18.42
CA LEU A 105 13.40 -4.91 17.43
C LEU A 105 12.87 -5.49 16.10
N GLY A 106 11.57 -5.66 15.98
CA GLY A 106 10.94 -6.32 14.82
C GLY A 106 11.01 -7.86 14.88
N GLY A 107 10.37 -8.49 13.90
CA GLY A 107 10.34 -9.96 13.80
C GLY A 107 9.15 -10.61 14.49
N GLU A 108 8.26 -9.84 15.08
CA GLU A 108 7.01 -10.33 15.65
C GLU A 108 5.82 -10.07 14.73
N LEU A 109 4.87 -10.99 14.73
CA LEU A 109 3.61 -10.84 14.01
C LEU A 109 2.61 -10.12 14.91
N SER A 110 2.45 -8.82 14.75
CA SER A 110 1.48 -8.04 15.53
C SER A 110 0.13 -7.95 14.82
N SER A 111 -0.72 -8.95 15.06
CA SER A 111 -2.06 -9.00 14.44
C SER A 111 -2.99 -7.86 14.90
N GLY A 112 -2.72 -7.23 16.04
CA GLY A 112 -3.45 -6.07 16.56
C GLY A 112 -3.29 -4.80 15.72
N ALA A 113 -2.19 -4.71 14.96
CA ALA A 113 -1.92 -3.57 14.11
C ALA A 113 -2.64 -3.65 12.74
N PHE A 114 -3.08 -4.83 12.30
CA PHE A 114 -3.61 -5.00 10.94
C PHE A 114 -4.98 -4.35 10.78
N PHE A 115 -5.12 -3.57 9.70
CA PHE A 115 -6.34 -2.85 9.31
C PHE A 115 -6.86 -1.89 10.39
N SER A 116 -5.97 -1.47 11.31
CA SER A 116 -6.28 -0.67 12.48
C SER A 116 -5.79 0.77 12.34
N GLY A 117 -6.24 1.62 13.28
CA GLY A 117 -6.02 3.06 13.28
C GLY A 117 -7.31 3.82 13.00
N LYS A 118 -7.36 5.09 13.41
CA LYS A 118 -8.58 5.93 13.32
C LYS A 118 -8.98 6.26 11.88
N LYS A 119 -8.04 6.21 10.95
CA LYS A 119 -8.20 6.69 9.58
C LYS A 119 -7.82 5.62 8.56
N ALA A 120 -8.40 5.74 7.37
CA ALA A 120 -7.99 5.06 6.16
C ALA A 120 -7.83 6.09 5.03
N GLY A 121 -7.03 5.77 4.03
CA GLY A 121 -6.79 6.62 2.86
C GLY A 121 -7.08 5.87 1.57
N PHE A 122 -7.43 6.62 0.54
CA PHE A 122 -7.59 6.08 -0.80
C PHE A 122 -6.29 6.23 -1.59
N PHE A 123 -6.02 5.27 -2.45
CA PHE A 123 -4.96 5.32 -3.44
C PHE A 123 -5.47 4.74 -4.76
N GLY A 124 -4.79 5.03 -5.84
CA GLY A 124 -5.18 4.44 -7.11
C GLY A 124 -4.46 5.06 -8.29
N GLY A 125 -4.84 4.62 -9.48
CA GLY A 125 -4.25 5.11 -10.71
C GLY A 125 -5.03 4.69 -11.93
N ALA A 126 -4.60 5.23 -13.06
CA ALA A 126 -5.06 4.83 -14.36
C ALA A 126 -3.85 4.71 -15.30
N ALA A 127 -3.86 3.68 -16.13
CA ALA A 127 -2.93 3.53 -17.24
C ALA A 127 -3.72 3.52 -18.55
N TYR A 128 -3.16 4.14 -19.59
CA TYR A 128 -3.68 4.11 -20.95
C TYR A 128 -2.63 3.54 -21.87
N GLN A 129 -2.98 2.51 -22.62
CA GLN A 129 -2.12 1.89 -23.62
C GLN A 129 -2.55 2.34 -25.02
N PHE A 130 -1.61 2.88 -25.79
CA PHE A 130 -1.89 3.22 -27.18
C PHE A 130 -1.86 1.96 -28.07
N ASP A 131 -2.89 1.75 -28.88
CA ASP A 131 -2.98 0.59 -29.79
C ASP A 131 -1.91 0.60 -30.88
N SER A 132 -1.60 1.77 -31.41
CA SER A 132 -0.71 1.92 -32.55
C SER A 132 0.75 2.20 -32.18
N LEU A 133 1.04 2.40 -30.91
CA LEU A 133 2.37 2.75 -30.41
C LEU A 133 2.73 1.89 -29.18
N PRO A 134 3.99 1.47 -29.03
CA PRO A 134 4.44 0.78 -27.83
C PRO A 134 4.61 1.78 -26.66
N VAL A 135 3.57 2.59 -26.39
CA VAL A 135 3.58 3.66 -25.39
C VAL A 135 2.40 3.51 -24.46
N SER A 136 2.64 3.64 -23.16
CA SER A 136 1.60 3.75 -22.14
C SER A 136 1.78 5.04 -21.32
N LEU A 137 0.68 5.68 -20.99
CA LEU A 137 0.64 6.79 -20.04
C LEU A 137 0.09 6.28 -18.72
N MET A 138 0.67 6.73 -17.60
CA MET A 138 0.26 6.31 -16.26
C MET A 138 0.09 7.54 -15.38
N LEU A 139 -0.96 7.53 -14.57
CA LEU A 139 -1.23 8.51 -13.53
C LEU A 139 -1.54 7.77 -12.24
N GLU A 140 -0.89 8.17 -11.14
CA GLU A 140 -1.05 7.55 -9.82
C GLU A 140 -1.31 8.61 -8.75
N TYR A 141 -2.20 8.29 -7.83
CA TYR A 141 -2.42 8.99 -6.57
C TYR A 141 -1.98 8.12 -5.40
N ASN A 142 -1.02 8.60 -4.61
CA ASN A 142 -0.47 7.92 -3.44
C ASN A 142 -0.63 8.81 -2.19
N PRO A 143 -1.40 8.40 -1.17
CA PRO A 143 -1.63 9.17 0.05
C PRO A 143 -0.48 9.14 1.05
N ASP A 144 0.54 8.29 0.87
CA ASP A 144 1.68 8.17 1.80
C ASP A 144 2.39 9.53 1.95
N GLN A 145 2.54 9.99 3.17
CA GLN A 145 3.21 11.26 3.50
C GLN A 145 4.72 11.10 3.68
N TYR A 146 5.24 9.87 3.62
CA TYR A 146 6.66 9.54 3.79
C TYR A 146 7.26 10.14 5.07
N GLU A 147 6.49 10.18 6.16
CA GLU A 147 6.87 10.84 7.42
C GLU A 147 8.18 10.29 8.01
N LYS A 148 8.38 8.97 7.91
CA LYS A 148 9.60 8.33 8.39
C LYS A 148 10.83 8.79 7.61
N GLU A 149 10.76 8.82 6.29
CA GLU A 149 11.84 9.27 5.41
C GLU A 149 12.14 10.76 5.61
N VAL A 150 11.08 11.57 5.74
CA VAL A 150 11.21 13.00 6.03
C VAL A 150 11.89 13.24 7.38
N SER A 151 11.55 12.46 8.41
CA SER A 151 12.12 12.60 9.76
C SER A 151 13.63 12.32 9.81
N VAL A 152 14.14 11.49 8.90
CA VAL A 152 15.58 11.18 8.78
C VAL A 152 16.31 12.01 7.70
N GLY A 153 15.70 13.10 7.25
CA GLY A 153 16.28 14.04 6.29
C GLY A 153 15.97 13.75 4.82
N GLY A 154 15.00 12.89 4.55
CA GLY A 154 14.46 12.68 3.21
C GLY A 154 13.65 13.87 2.70
N LEU A 155 13.41 13.90 1.39
CA LEU A 155 12.62 14.96 0.77
C LEU A 155 11.12 14.71 1.01
N LYS A 156 10.40 15.74 1.47
CA LYS A 156 8.94 15.68 1.57
C LYS A 156 8.33 15.76 0.17
N PRO A 157 7.44 14.80 -0.20
CA PRO A 157 6.73 14.88 -1.46
C PRO A 157 5.92 16.18 -1.57
N LYS A 158 6.01 16.86 -2.70
CA LYS A 158 5.24 18.08 -2.97
C LYS A 158 3.82 17.79 -3.43
N SER A 159 3.60 16.59 -3.99
CA SER A 159 2.32 16.17 -4.55
C SER A 159 2.08 14.69 -4.25
N PRO A 160 0.83 14.26 -3.99
CA PRO A 160 0.46 12.85 -3.94
C PRO A 160 0.30 12.24 -5.34
N TRP A 161 0.35 13.06 -6.39
CA TRP A 161 0.21 12.64 -7.77
C TRP A 161 1.57 12.41 -8.42
N SER A 162 1.67 11.33 -9.17
CA SER A 162 2.79 11.03 -10.06
C SER A 162 2.28 10.62 -11.44
N ALA A 163 3.06 10.91 -12.47
CA ALA A 163 2.78 10.53 -13.83
C ALA A 163 4.01 9.89 -14.46
N ALA A 164 3.80 8.91 -15.33
CA ALA A 164 4.87 8.22 -16.03
C ALA A 164 4.48 7.93 -17.48
N VAL A 165 5.50 7.83 -18.32
CA VAL A 165 5.40 7.35 -19.69
C VAL A 165 6.28 6.11 -19.80
N LYS A 166 5.73 5.03 -20.32
CA LYS A 166 6.46 3.81 -20.63
C LYS A 166 6.40 3.60 -22.14
N TRP A 167 7.54 3.30 -22.74
CA TRP A 167 7.70 3.00 -24.16
C TRP A 167 8.52 1.73 -24.35
#